data_af47669e4bce8aca76c5b2d531f5c197
#
_entry.id   af47669e4bce8aca76c5b2d531f5c197
#
_cell.length_a   1.000
_cell.length_b   1.000
_cell.length_c   1.000
_cell.angle_alpha   90.00
_cell.angle_beta   90.00
_cell.angle_gamma   90.00
#
_symmetry.space_group_name_H-M   'P 1'
#
loop_
_entity.id
_entity.type
_entity.pdbx_description
1 polymer ?
#
loop_
_entity_poly.entity_id
_entity_poly.type
_entity_poly.pdbx_seq_one_letter_code
_entity_poly.pdbx_strand_id
1 'polypeptide(L)'
;TSRGLGDVYKRQEMSDMAEKILSVFIDESGDFGAFDPRAPYYLVAMVLHDQSIDISAEITAMENRMRNLGYEHHAIHTGPLIRRESIYQNDLVEDRKHLFYALYYFSRKLDLHYVCAKVRKNEHADVVELTAMVSKAIASAIREHEAFFHAYDHIMIYYDNGQVELTRILTAVFSTLYTNVTFRKVSPADYRLFQVGDLVCTMELLAEKAESNTFSRSESEFFGSPRTFRKDLLKGLRKKML
;
A
#
# COMPACT_ATOMS: atom_id res chain seq x y z
N THR A 1 39.80 16.34 -35.98
CA THR A 1 38.35 16.14 -35.79
C THR A 1 38.11 15.33 -34.53
N SER A 2 38.20 15.95 -33.33
CA SER A 2 38.07 15.31 -32.03
C SER A 2 36.67 15.43 -31.39
N ARG A 3 35.63 15.73 -32.18
CA ARG A 3 34.25 15.89 -31.68
C ARG A 3 33.46 14.57 -31.53
N GLY A 4 33.90 13.48 -32.10
CA GLY A 4 33.16 12.19 -32.09
C GLY A 4 33.45 11.29 -30.89
N LEU A 5 34.61 11.42 -30.24
CA LEU A 5 34.99 10.55 -29.11
C LEU A 5 34.31 10.96 -27.79
N GLY A 6 34.13 12.26 -27.55
CA GLY A 6 33.47 12.78 -26.34
C GLY A 6 31.98 12.40 -26.24
N ASP A 7 31.30 12.35 -27.39
CA ASP A 7 29.87 11.96 -27.43
C ASP A 7 29.67 10.46 -27.29
N VAL A 8 30.65 9.63 -27.72
CA VAL A 8 30.62 8.18 -27.53
C VAL A 8 30.89 7.81 -26.07
N TYR A 9 31.86 8.48 -25.41
CA TYR A 9 32.10 8.27 -23.98
C TYR A 9 30.94 8.75 -23.09
N LYS A 10 30.33 9.89 -23.38
CA LYS A 10 29.12 10.35 -22.68
C LYS A 10 27.93 9.43 -22.88
N ARG A 11 27.76 8.81 -24.04
CA ARG A 11 26.73 7.80 -24.28
C ARG A 11 27.04 6.50 -23.55
N GLN A 12 28.31 6.13 -23.41
CA GLN A 12 28.72 4.93 -22.70
C GLN A 12 28.62 5.08 -21.18
N GLU A 13 28.95 6.27 -20.64
CA GLU A 13 28.73 6.59 -19.21
C GLU A 13 27.24 6.69 -18.84
N MET A 14 26.37 7.12 -19.78
CA MET A 14 24.91 7.09 -19.59
C MET A 14 24.32 5.68 -19.72
N SER A 15 25.01 4.73 -20.37
CA SER A 15 24.60 3.34 -20.51
C SER A 15 24.95 2.47 -19.30
N ASP A 16 25.87 2.90 -18.45
CA ASP A 16 26.33 2.14 -17.28
C ASP A 16 25.66 2.54 -15.96
N MET A 17 24.76 3.53 -15.96
CA MET A 17 23.91 3.80 -14.80
C MET A 17 22.75 2.81 -14.80
N ALA A 18 22.71 1.92 -13.81
CA ALA A 18 21.59 1.01 -13.62
C ALA A 18 20.28 1.80 -13.57
N GLU A 19 19.29 1.38 -14.36
CA GLU A 19 17.94 1.97 -14.40
C GLU A 19 17.35 2.01 -13.00
N LYS A 20 16.91 3.18 -12.55
CA LYS A 20 16.23 3.33 -11.26
C LYS A 20 14.78 2.95 -11.40
N ILE A 21 14.37 1.88 -10.73
CA ILE A 21 13.03 1.35 -10.80
C ILE A 21 12.31 1.52 -9.47
N LEU A 22 11.15 2.19 -9.51
CA LEU A 22 10.23 2.27 -8.38
C LEU A 22 9.18 1.17 -8.47
N SER A 23 9.11 0.31 -7.47
CA SER A 23 7.98 -0.60 -7.28
C SER A 23 6.88 0.11 -6.51
N VAL A 24 5.64 0.05 -7.03
CA VAL A 24 4.44 0.59 -6.39
C VAL A 24 3.46 -0.55 -6.16
N PHE A 25 3.33 -0.99 -4.91
CA PHE A 25 2.38 -2.03 -4.52
C PHE A 25 1.09 -1.36 -4.08
N ILE A 26 -0.01 -1.67 -4.77
CA ILE A 26 -1.30 -1.01 -4.58
C ILE A 26 -2.30 -1.97 -3.98
N ASP A 27 -2.97 -1.51 -2.92
CA ASP A 27 -4.12 -2.17 -2.32
C ASP A 27 -5.19 -1.14 -1.97
N GLU A 28 -6.44 -1.58 -1.85
CA GLU A 28 -7.57 -0.72 -1.56
C GLU A 28 -8.40 -1.20 -0.37
N SER A 29 -9.16 -0.27 0.20
CA SER A 29 -10.21 -0.55 1.18
C SER A 29 -11.48 0.18 0.79
N GLY A 30 -12.58 -0.56 0.71
CA GLY A 30 -13.86 -0.12 0.18
C GLY A 30 -14.15 -0.73 -1.18
N ASP A 31 -15.28 -0.37 -1.76
CA ASP A 31 -15.76 -0.83 -3.06
C ASP A 31 -16.48 0.29 -3.83
N PHE A 32 -16.79 0.03 -5.10
CA PHE A 32 -17.60 0.92 -5.94
C PHE A 32 -19.11 0.67 -5.80
N GLY A 33 -19.52 -0.09 -4.79
CA GLY A 33 -20.93 -0.36 -4.47
C GLY A 33 -21.66 0.85 -3.89
N ALA A 34 -22.94 0.64 -3.55
CA ALA A 34 -23.79 1.66 -2.95
C ALA A 34 -23.17 2.20 -1.64
N PHE A 35 -23.55 3.45 -1.29
CA PHE A 35 -23.10 4.06 -0.03
C PHE A 35 -23.55 3.23 1.18
N ASP A 36 -22.60 2.90 2.06
CA ASP A 36 -22.86 2.36 3.39
C ASP A 36 -22.33 3.35 4.44
N PRO A 37 -23.17 3.93 5.30
CA PRO A 37 -22.73 4.87 6.34
C PRO A 37 -21.74 4.24 7.35
N ARG A 38 -21.65 2.91 7.42
CA ARG A 38 -20.70 2.19 8.27
C ARG A 38 -19.32 2.06 7.60
N ALA A 39 -19.26 2.20 6.28
CA ALA A 39 -18.04 2.12 5.47
C ALA A 39 -17.99 3.29 4.46
N PRO A 40 -17.96 4.55 4.94
CA PRO A 40 -18.14 5.72 4.07
C PRO A 40 -16.88 6.10 3.27
N TYR A 41 -15.78 5.38 3.44
CA TYR A 41 -14.52 5.73 2.81
C TYR A 41 -14.11 4.70 1.75
N TYR A 42 -13.48 5.22 0.68
CA TYR A 42 -12.69 4.45 -0.27
C TYR A 42 -11.24 4.92 -0.17
N LEU A 43 -10.34 4.00 0.12
CA LEU A 43 -8.91 4.28 0.28
C LEU A 43 -8.11 3.48 -0.73
N VAL A 44 -7.04 4.08 -1.24
CA VAL A 44 -6.04 3.41 -2.07
C VAL A 44 -4.67 3.68 -1.48
N ALA A 45 -4.01 2.65 -1.00
CA ALA A 45 -2.63 2.71 -0.53
C ALA A 45 -1.67 2.36 -1.66
N MET A 46 -0.61 3.13 -1.78
CA MET A 46 0.50 2.93 -2.72
C MET A 46 1.78 2.80 -1.91
N VAL A 47 2.30 1.59 -1.73
CA VAL A 47 3.57 1.31 -1.05
C VAL A 47 4.70 1.39 -2.07
N LEU A 48 5.67 2.25 -1.81
CA LEU A 48 6.72 2.67 -2.70
C LEU A 48 8.06 2.08 -2.24
N HIS A 49 8.72 1.32 -3.11
CA HIS A 49 10.00 0.68 -2.82
C HIS A 49 10.96 0.85 -4.00
N ASP A 50 12.13 1.40 -3.72
CA ASP A 50 13.25 1.48 -4.67
C ASP A 50 13.84 0.09 -4.87
N GLN A 51 13.82 -0.44 -6.10
CA GLN A 51 14.33 -1.80 -6.37
C GLN A 51 15.84 -1.93 -6.19
N SER A 52 16.58 -0.83 -6.10
CA SER A 52 18.02 -0.87 -5.79
C SER A 52 18.31 -1.21 -4.33
N ILE A 53 17.31 -1.08 -3.45
CA ILE A 53 17.43 -1.39 -2.03
C ILE A 53 17.10 -2.87 -1.81
N ASP A 54 18.10 -3.66 -1.41
CA ASP A 54 17.91 -5.07 -1.09
C ASP A 54 17.19 -5.23 0.25
N ILE A 55 16.05 -5.93 0.23
CA ILE A 55 15.21 -6.26 1.39
C ILE A 55 15.12 -7.78 1.64
N SER A 56 15.97 -8.57 1.00
CA SER A 56 15.93 -10.04 1.06
C SER A 56 16.12 -10.57 2.49
N ALA A 57 16.96 -9.92 3.27
CA ALA A 57 17.19 -10.27 4.67
C ALA A 57 15.93 -10.06 5.53
N GLU A 58 15.23 -8.96 5.35
CA GLU A 58 13.98 -8.64 6.04
C GLU A 58 12.87 -9.60 5.64
N ILE A 59 12.75 -9.92 4.34
CA ILE A 59 11.79 -10.92 3.85
C ILE A 59 12.09 -12.29 4.46
N THR A 60 13.34 -12.73 4.45
CA THR A 60 13.74 -14.00 5.07
C THR A 60 13.39 -14.04 6.56
N ALA A 61 13.65 -12.96 7.29
CA ALA A 61 13.31 -12.86 8.71
C ALA A 61 11.78 -12.92 8.94
N MET A 62 11.00 -12.27 8.06
CA MET A 62 9.53 -12.32 8.10
C MET A 62 9.01 -13.73 7.82
N GLU A 63 9.53 -14.42 6.79
CA GLU A 63 9.14 -15.80 6.47
C GLU A 63 9.45 -16.77 7.62
N ASN A 64 10.62 -16.64 8.24
CA ASN A 64 10.98 -17.45 9.40
C ASN A 64 10.03 -17.19 10.58
N ARG A 65 9.65 -15.93 10.81
CA ARG A 65 8.68 -15.58 11.84
C ARG A 65 7.30 -16.17 11.57
N MET A 66 6.83 -16.09 10.32
CA MET A 66 5.55 -16.68 9.90
C MET A 66 5.55 -18.20 10.09
N ARG A 67 6.64 -18.88 9.72
CA ARG A 67 6.80 -20.32 9.94
C ARG A 67 6.75 -20.68 11.42
N ASN A 68 7.44 -19.92 12.27
CA ASN A 68 7.45 -20.14 13.72
C ASN A 68 6.07 -19.93 14.36
N LEU A 69 5.22 -19.09 13.76
CA LEU A 69 3.84 -18.88 14.17
C LEU A 69 2.87 -19.93 13.58
N GLY A 70 3.35 -20.86 12.74
CA GLY A 70 2.51 -21.86 12.07
C GLY A 70 1.76 -21.35 10.83
N TYR A 71 2.13 -20.21 10.28
CA TYR A 71 1.49 -19.55 9.13
C TYR A 71 2.43 -19.47 7.92
N GLU A 72 3.13 -20.56 7.62
CA GLU A 72 4.00 -20.63 6.45
C GLU A 72 3.20 -20.39 5.15
N HIS A 73 3.75 -19.57 4.23
CA HIS A 73 3.12 -19.18 2.97
C HIS A 73 1.75 -18.46 3.08
N HIS A 74 1.37 -18.05 4.29
CA HIS A 74 0.11 -17.35 4.50
C HIS A 74 0.24 -15.87 4.14
N ALA A 75 -0.74 -15.35 3.36
CA ALA A 75 -0.92 -13.92 3.16
C ALA A 75 -1.72 -13.33 4.34
N ILE A 76 -1.14 -12.36 5.04
CA ILE A 76 -1.83 -11.67 6.13
C ILE A 76 -2.83 -10.68 5.54
N HIS A 77 -4.11 -10.86 5.88
CA HIS A 77 -5.17 -9.91 5.59
C HIS A 77 -5.53 -9.14 6.86
N THR A 78 -5.09 -7.91 6.97
CA THR A 78 -5.12 -7.12 8.21
C THR A 78 -6.54 -6.83 8.70
N GLY A 79 -7.45 -6.49 7.80
CA GLY A 79 -8.85 -6.24 8.15
C GLY A 79 -9.54 -7.45 8.77
N PRO A 80 -9.63 -8.61 8.09
CA PRO A 80 -10.15 -9.86 8.63
C PRO A 80 -9.44 -10.32 9.91
N LEU A 81 -8.11 -10.14 9.99
CA LEU A 81 -7.32 -10.46 11.19
C LEU A 81 -7.80 -9.70 12.42
N ILE A 82 -8.02 -8.39 12.30
CA ILE A 82 -8.49 -7.52 13.40
C ILE A 82 -9.93 -7.86 13.77
N ARG A 83 -10.80 -8.04 12.77
CA ARG A 83 -12.23 -8.28 12.98
C ARG A 83 -12.58 -9.71 13.36
N ARG A 84 -11.60 -10.62 13.37
CA ARG A 84 -11.78 -12.04 13.65
C ARG A 84 -12.69 -12.71 12.62
N GLU A 85 -12.38 -12.49 11.34
CA GLU A 85 -13.16 -13.00 10.20
C GLU A 85 -12.37 -14.03 9.40
N SER A 86 -13.05 -14.73 8.49
CA SER A 86 -12.44 -15.68 7.57
C SER A 86 -11.65 -16.78 8.31
N ILE A 87 -10.42 -17.02 7.92
CA ILE A 87 -9.54 -18.05 8.52
C ILE A 87 -9.17 -17.74 9.98
N TYR A 88 -9.28 -16.47 10.42
CA TYR A 88 -8.93 -16.03 11.79
C TYR A 88 -10.07 -16.15 12.80
N GLN A 89 -11.23 -16.68 12.40
CA GLN A 89 -12.43 -16.72 13.25
C GLN A 89 -12.25 -17.53 14.53
N ASN A 90 -11.37 -18.54 14.52
CA ASN A 90 -11.10 -19.43 15.65
C ASN A 90 -9.79 -19.08 16.38
N ASP A 91 -9.02 -18.10 15.87
CA ASP A 91 -7.75 -17.73 16.46
C ASP A 91 -7.95 -16.88 17.71
N LEU A 92 -7.08 -17.08 18.70
CA LEU A 92 -7.01 -16.23 19.86
C LEU A 92 -6.56 -14.81 19.48
N VAL A 93 -6.95 -13.83 20.28
CA VAL A 93 -6.59 -12.43 20.01
C VAL A 93 -5.07 -12.23 20.09
N GLU A 94 -4.38 -12.96 20.94
CA GLU A 94 -2.93 -12.97 21.09
C GLU A 94 -2.24 -13.46 19.82
N ASP A 95 -2.69 -14.55 19.22
CA ASP A 95 -2.11 -15.12 17.99
C ASP A 95 -2.31 -14.15 16.81
N ARG A 96 -3.51 -13.57 16.69
CA ARG A 96 -3.82 -12.55 15.69
C ARG A 96 -2.95 -11.30 15.87
N LYS A 97 -2.70 -10.88 17.12
CA LYS A 97 -1.77 -9.78 17.42
C LYS A 97 -0.33 -10.12 17.04
N HIS A 98 0.12 -11.35 17.26
CA HIS A 98 1.46 -11.77 16.82
C HIS A 98 1.64 -11.64 15.31
N LEU A 99 0.65 -12.04 14.51
CA LEU A 99 0.66 -11.88 13.05
C LEU A 99 0.64 -10.39 12.65
N PHE A 100 -0.24 -9.61 13.25
CA PHE A 100 -0.33 -8.17 13.02
C PHE A 100 1.01 -7.48 13.30
N TYR A 101 1.60 -7.73 14.46
CA TYR A 101 2.87 -7.12 14.83
C TYR A 101 4.03 -7.63 13.99
N ALA A 102 3.98 -8.88 13.49
CA ALA A 102 4.98 -9.36 12.55
C ALA A 102 5.01 -8.50 11.28
N LEU A 103 3.85 -8.24 10.66
CA LEU A 103 3.72 -7.41 9.47
C LEU A 103 4.00 -5.92 9.77
N TYR A 104 3.49 -5.40 10.88
CA TYR A 104 3.69 -4.01 11.30
C TYR A 104 5.19 -3.70 11.53
N TYR A 105 5.93 -4.53 12.24
CA TYR A 105 7.36 -4.31 12.46
C TYR A 105 8.18 -4.56 11.20
N PHE A 106 7.78 -5.50 10.36
CA PHE A 106 8.37 -5.69 9.03
C PHE A 106 8.25 -4.40 8.22
N SER A 107 7.05 -3.84 8.08
CA SER A 107 6.84 -2.60 7.32
C SER A 107 7.65 -1.41 7.87
N ARG A 108 7.80 -1.32 9.19
CA ARG A 108 8.57 -0.24 9.82
C ARG A 108 10.08 -0.37 9.67
N LYS A 109 10.59 -1.60 9.57
CA LYS A 109 12.02 -1.87 9.42
C LYS A 109 12.52 -1.57 8.02
N LEU A 110 11.67 -1.79 7.02
CA LEU A 110 12.02 -1.58 5.61
C LEU A 110 12.26 -0.10 5.29
N ASP A 111 13.19 0.14 4.36
CA ASP A 111 13.31 1.43 3.69
C ASP A 111 12.30 1.51 2.55
N LEU A 112 11.14 2.00 2.89
CA LEU A 112 10.01 2.21 1.99
C LEU A 112 9.23 3.46 2.38
N HIS A 113 8.44 3.95 1.44
CA HIS A 113 7.46 5.01 1.69
C HIS A 113 6.06 4.53 1.31
N TYR A 114 5.05 5.30 1.69
CA TYR A 114 3.71 5.11 1.15
C TYR A 114 2.99 6.44 0.93
N VAL A 115 2.04 6.38 0.01
CA VAL A 115 1.07 7.44 -0.24
C VAL A 115 -0.33 6.81 -0.12
N CYS A 116 -1.29 7.52 0.46
CA CYS A 116 -2.65 7.04 0.57
C CYS A 116 -3.63 8.07 -0.01
N ALA A 117 -4.34 7.68 -1.06
CA ALA A 117 -5.47 8.45 -1.58
C ALA A 117 -6.75 8.04 -0.85
N LYS A 118 -7.53 9.03 -0.40
CA LYS A 118 -8.75 8.82 0.38
C LYS A 118 -9.91 9.60 -0.20
N VAL A 119 -11.04 8.93 -0.36
CA VAL A 119 -12.30 9.53 -0.78
C VAL A 119 -13.38 9.19 0.24
N ARG A 120 -14.14 10.18 0.70
CA ARG A 120 -15.39 9.92 1.40
C ARG A 120 -16.50 9.79 0.39
N LYS A 121 -17.15 8.64 0.35
CA LYS A 121 -18.29 8.37 -0.52
C LYS A 121 -19.46 9.32 -0.19
N ASN A 122 -20.19 9.72 -1.21
CA ASN A 122 -21.40 10.50 -1.08
C ASN A 122 -22.63 9.58 -1.16
N GLU A 123 -23.68 9.85 -0.37
CA GLU A 123 -24.92 9.06 -0.37
C GLU A 123 -25.61 8.97 -1.75
N HIS A 124 -25.35 9.94 -2.60
CA HIS A 124 -25.97 10.05 -3.93
C HIS A 124 -24.99 9.76 -5.09
N ALA A 125 -23.70 9.49 -4.77
CA ALA A 125 -22.71 9.21 -5.79
C ALA A 125 -23.00 7.87 -6.46
N ASP A 126 -23.11 7.88 -7.78
CA ASP A 126 -23.08 6.66 -8.59
C ASP A 126 -21.64 6.18 -8.83
N VAL A 127 -21.50 5.04 -9.49
CA VAL A 127 -20.17 4.46 -9.82
C VAL A 127 -19.32 5.42 -10.66
N VAL A 128 -19.93 6.22 -11.55
CA VAL A 128 -19.21 7.15 -12.43
C VAL A 128 -18.64 8.31 -11.62
N GLU A 129 -19.45 8.88 -10.73
CA GLU A 129 -19.00 9.96 -9.85
C GLU A 129 -17.91 9.47 -8.89
N LEU A 130 -18.09 8.31 -8.27
CA LEU A 130 -17.06 7.72 -7.40
C LEU A 130 -15.76 7.43 -8.16
N THR A 131 -15.86 6.91 -9.40
CA THR A 131 -14.70 6.71 -10.28
C THR A 131 -13.94 8.01 -10.53
N ALA A 132 -14.65 9.10 -10.80
CA ALA A 132 -14.03 10.41 -11.00
C ALA A 132 -13.36 10.93 -9.73
N MET A 133 -14.02 10.78 -8.57
CA MET A 133 -13.48 11.20 -7.27
C MET A 133 -12.20 10.41 -6.92
N VAL A 134 -12.21 9.10 -7.09
CA VAL A 134 -11.05 8.22 -6.82
C VAL A 134 -9.90 8.54 -7.78
N SER A 135 -10.18 8.72 -9.08
CA SER A 135 -9.17 9.11 -10.07
C SER A 135 -8.50 10.43 -9.71
N LYS A 136 -9.29 11.43 -9.31
CA LYS A 136 -8.78 12.73 -8.88
C LYS A 136 -7.93 12.61 -7.61
N ALA A 137 -8.39 11.84 -6.64
CA ALA A 137 -7.67 11.66 -5.37
C ALA A 137 -6.31 10.99 -5.59
N ILE A 138 -6.25 9.92 -6.41
CA ILE A 138 -4.99 9.24 -6.75
C ILE A 138 -4.06 10.18 -7.52
N ALA A 139 -4.56 10.87 -8.55
CA ALA A 139 -3.75 11.81 -9.33
C ALA A 139 -3.22 12.96 -8.47
N SER A 140 -4.02 13.50 -7.54
CA SER A 140 -3.58 14.54 -6.61
C SER A 140 -2.48 14.03 -5.68
N ALA A 141 -2.69 12.87 -5.07
CA ALA A 141 -1.71 12.27 -4.15
C ALA A 141 -0.35 11.99 -4.83
N ILE A 142 -0.36 11.54 -6.09
CA ILE A 142 0.87 11.35 -6.87
C ILE A 142 1.53 12.70 -7.19
N ARG A 143 0.76 13.71 -7.60
CA ARG A 143 1.30 15.04 -7.96
C ARG A 143 1.88 15.78 -6.76
N GLU A 144 1.32 15.63 -5.57
CA GLU A 144 1.87 16.20 -4.34
C GLU A 144 3.30 15.72 -4.07
N HIS A 145 3.66 14.54 -4.61
CA HIS A 145 4.99 13.92 -4.48
C HIS A 145 5.69 13.73 -5.83
N GLU A 146 5.37 14.57 -6.81
CA GLU A 146 5.86 14.46 -8.20
C GLU A 146 7.40 14.36 -8.28
N ALA A 147 8.12 15.14 -7.49
CA ALA A 147 9.60 15.12 -7.46
C ALA A 147 10.14 13.75 -7.02
N PHE A 148 9.46 13.06 -6.11
CA PHE A 148 9.83 11.70 -5.69
C PHE A 148 9.66 10.70 -6.83
N PHE A 149 8.52 10.70 -7.50
CA PHE A 149 8.25 9.78 -8.61
C PHE A 149 9.15 10.02 -9.81
N HIS A 150 9.45 11.28 -10.14
CA HIS A 150 10.36 11.65 -11.25
C HIS A 150 11.84 11.35 -10.98
N ALA A 151 12.23 10.96 -9.77
CA ALA A 151 13.57 10.50 -9.47
C ALA A 151 13.88 9.09 -10.01
N TYR A 152 12.86 8.40 -10.56
CA TYR A 152 12.96 7.05 -11.12
C TYR A 152 12.76 7.04 -12.64
N ASP A 153 13.51 6.19 -13.31
CA ASP A 153 13.46 6.04 -14.77
C ASP A 153 12.25 5.18 -15.20
N HIS A 154 11.82 4.27 -14.33
CA HIS A 154 10.71 3.35 -14.57
C HIS A 154 9.85 3.15 -13.32
N ILE A 155 8.52 3.09 -13.51
CA ILE A 155 7.56 2.79 -12.44
C ILE A 155 6.91 1.44 -12.74
N MET A 156 7.01 0.52 -11.79
CA MET A 156 6.40 -0.80 -11.89
C MET A 156 5.25 -0.93 -10.88
N ILE A 157 4.02 -1.02 -11.40
CA ILE A 157 2.80 -1.10 -10.63
C ILE A 157 2.45 -2.56 -10.37
N TYR A 158 2.28 -2.93 -9.12
CA TYR A 158 1.83 -4.24 -8.66
C TYR A 158 0.43 -4.11 -8.08
N TYR A 159 -0.55 -4.74 -8.71
CA TYR A 159 -1.94 -4.76 -8.29
C TYR A 159 -2.58 -6.12 -8.61
N ASP A 160 -3.45 -6.62 -7.74
CA ASP A 160 -4.09 -7.94 -7.92
C ASP A 160 -5.27 -7.91 -8.91
N ASN A 161 -5.69 -6.70 -9.34
CA ASN A 161 -6.86 -6.45 -10.17
C ASN A 161 -8.18 -6.90 -9.49
N GLY A 162 -8.24 -6.74 -8.16
CA GLY A 162 -9.42 -7.08 -7.36
C GLY A 162 -10.68 -6.32 -7.78
N GLN A 163 -10.53 -5.07 -8.23
CA GLN A 163 -11.63 -4.23 -8.71
C GLN A 163 -11.34 -3.70 -10.12
N VAL A 164 -12.27 -3.95 -11.06
CA VAL A 164 -12.14 -3.56 -12.48
C VAL A 164 -12.07 -2.04 -12.62
N GLU A 165 -12.88 -1.30 -11.87
CA GLU A 165 -12.91 0.15 -11.86
C GLU A 165 -11.56 0.72 -11.44
N LEU A 166 -10.97 0.22 -10.35
CA LEU A 166 -9.67 0.67 -9.88
C LEU A 166 -8.56 0.33 -10.88
N THR A 167 -8.58 -0.86 -11.48
CA THR A 167 -7.63 -1.23 -12.54
C THR A 167 -7.62 -0.21 -13.68
N ARG A 168 -8.82 0.22 -14.14
CA ARG A 168 -8.95 1.23 -15.20
C ARG A 168 -8.43 2.60 -14.76
N ILE A 169 -8.75 3.02 -13.53
CA ILE A 169 -8.29 4.28 -12.96
C ILE A 169 -6.76 4.30 -12.88
N LEU A 170 -6.15 3.27 -12.30
CA LEU A 170 -4.69 3.17 -12.16
C LEU A 170 -4.00 3.24 -13.52
N THR A 171 -4.51 2.47 -14.50
CA THR A 171 -3.97 2.49 -15.85
C THR A 171 -4.05 3.88 -16.47
N ALA A 172 -5.21 4.55 -16.37
CA ALA A 172 -5.39 5.88 -16.94
C ALA A 172 -4.51 6.93 -16.25
N VAL A 173 -4.49 6.95 -14.92
CA VAL A 173 -3.74 7.95 -14.15
C VAL A 173 -2.24 7.80 -14.36
N PHE A 174 -1.68 6.61 -14.16
CA PHE A 174 -0.24 6.40 -14.28
C PHE A 174 0.25 6.59 -15.72
N SER A 175 -0.47 6.06 -16.73
CA SER A 175 -0.07 6.25 -18.14
C SER A 175 -0.22 7.69 -18.64
N THR A 176 -1.02 8.52 -17.95
CA THR A 176 -1.12 9.95 -18.25
C THR A 176 0.00 10.76 -17.61
N LEU A 177 0.43 10.38 -16.41
CA LEU A 177 1.44 11.12 -15.67
C LEU A 177 2.88 10.71 -16.02
N TYR A 178 3.09 9.45 -16.43
CA TYR A 178 4.43 8.89 -16.66
C TYR A 178 4.49 8.12 -17.98
N THR A 179 5.62 8.20 -18.69
CA THR A 179 5.84 7.51 -19.96
C THR A 179 6.33 6.07 -19.77
N ASN A 180 7.10 5.81 -18.73
CA ASN A 180 7.73 4.52 -18.47
C ASN A 180 7.03 3.81 -17.29
N VAL A 181 5.88 3.20 -17.54
CA VAL A 181 5.09 2.48 -16.55
C VAL A 181 4.79 1.07 -17.03
N THR A 182 4.98 0.09 -16.17
CA THR A 182 4.58 -1.29 -16.41
C THR A 182 3.62 -1.75 -15.32
N PHE A 183 2.56 -2.44 -15.71
CA PHE A 183 1.57 -3.03 -14.79
C PHE A 183 1.80 -4.53 -14.66
N ARG A 184 1.85 -5.02 -13.44
CA ARG A 184 1.94 -6.46 -13.13
C ARG A 184 0.77 -6.90 -12.27
N LYS A 185 0.03 -7.88 -12.76
CA LYS A 185 -0.93 -8.59 -11.93
C LYS A 185 -0.17 -9.50 -10.96
N VAL A 186 -0.52 -9.41 -9.67
CA VAL A 186 0.11 -10.19 -8.60
C VAL A 186 -0.93 -10.88 -7.72
N SER A 187 -0.49 -11.91 -7.00
CA SER A 187 -1.27 -12.47 -5.89
C SER A 187 -0.73 -11.91 -4.57
N PRO A 188 -1.59 -11.63 -3.57
CA PRO A 188 -1.15 -11.16 -2.25
C PRO A 188 -0.11 -12.05 -1.56
N ALA A 189 -0.11 -13.36 -1.86
CA ALA A 189 0.87 -14.30 -1.32
C ALA A 189 2.26 -14.18 -1.94
N ASP A 190 2.38 -13.60 -3.14
CA ASP A 190 3.66 -13.55 -3.86
C ASP A 190 4.61 -12.48 -3.30
N TYR A 191 4.06 -11.42 -2.70
CA TYR A 191 4.84 -10.27 -2.25
C TYR A 191 4.42 -9.78 -0.87
N ARG A 192 5.34 -9.79 0.10
CA ARG A 192 5.09 -9.22 1.43
C ARG A 192 4.80 -7.72 1.38
N LEU A 193 5.38 -7.00 0.42
CA LEU A 193 5.10 -5.57 0.23
C LEU A 193 3.65 -5.29 -0.20
N PHE A 194 2.99 -6.23 -0.88
CA PHE A 194 1.57 -6.13 -1.17
C PHE A 194 0.73 -6.19 0.13
N GLN A 195 1.10 -7.08 1.06
CA GLN A 195 0.45 -7.17 2.37
C GLN A 195 0.71 -5.91 3.24
N VAL A 196 1.83 -5.20 3.02
CA VAL A 196 2.04 -3.87 3.62
C VAL A 196 1.04 -2.86 3.07
N GLY A 197 0.63 -2.97 1.80
CA GLY A 197 -0.46 -2.16 1.22
C GLY A 197 -1.78 -2.36 1.97
N ASP A 198 -2.20 -3.62 2.19
CA ASP A 198 -3.38 -3.97 2.99
C ASP A 198 -3.28 -3.43 4.44
N LEU A 199 -2.11 -3.56 5.06
CA LEU A 199 -1.86 -2.97 6.38
C LEU A 199 -2.06 -1.44 6.37
N VAL A 200 -1.49 -0.74 5.39
CA VAL A 200 -1.62 0.73 5.27
C VAL A 200 -3.08 1.13 5.08
N CYS A 201 -3.81 0.50 4.15
CA CYS A 201 -5.25 0.74 3.94
C CYS A 201 -6.04 0.56 5.23
N THR A 202 -5.82 -0.55 5.93
CA THR A 202 -6.52 -0.85 7.18
C THR A 202 -6.19 0.18 8.27
N MET A 203 -4.91 0.55 8.43
CA MET A 203 -4.48 1.50 9.46
C MET A 203 -4.99 2.92 9.18
N GLU A 204 -5.02 3.37 7.92
CA GLU A 204 -5.55 4.68 7.55
C GLU A 204 -7.09 4.73 7.66
N LEU A 205 -7.80 3.63 7.37
CA LEU A 205 -9.24 3.52 7.66
C LEU A 205 -9.52 3.59 9.18
N LEU A 206 -8.72 2.89 9.98
CA LEU A 206 -8.82 2.95 11.44
C LEU A 206 -8.48 4.34 11.99
N ALA A 207 -7.64 5.11 11.32
CA ALA A 207 -7.36 6.50 11.68
C ALA A 207 -8.63 7.35 11.60
N GLU A 208 -9.43 7.23 10.53
CA GLU A 208 -10.72 7.92 10.38
C GLU A 208 -11.71 7.54 11.49
N LYS A 209 -11.78 6.23 11.79
CA LYS A 209 -12.60 5.73 12.89
C LYS A 209 -12.13 6.22 14.26
N ALA A 210 -10.82 6.35 14.45
CA ALA A 210 -10.24 6.85 15.69
C ALA A 210 -10.48 8.35 15.89
N GLU A 211 -10.54 9.14 14.82
CA GLU A 211 -10.90 10.57 14.87
C GLU A 211 -12.37 10.78 15.23
N SER A 212 -13.25 9.97 14.67
CA SER A 212 -14.69 9.99 14.96
C SER A 212 -15.08 9.18 16.19
N ASN A 213 -14.14 8.54 16.86
CA ASN A 213 -14.36 7.68 18.04
C ASN A 213 -15.35 6.53 17.77
N THR A 214 -15.28 5.91 16.58
CA THR A 214 -16.22 4.90 16.09
C THR A 214 -15.60 3.52 15.95
N PHE A 215 -14.62 3.17 16.80
CA PHE A 215 -14.08 1.81 16.83
C PHE A 215 -15.18 0.79 17.13
N SER A 216 -15.20 -0.29 16.35
CA SER A 216 -16.02 -1.45 16.66
C SER A 216 -15.52 -2.15 17.93
N ARG A 217 -16.33 -3.09 18.44
CA ARG A 217 -15.95 -3.92 19.59
C ARG A 217 -14.65 -4.69 19.30
N SER A 218 -14.52 -5.31 18.13
CA SER A 218 -13.32 -6.08 17.76
C SER A 218 -12.09 -5.19 17.64
N GLU A 219 -12.22 -3.99 17.07
CA GLU A 219 -11.13 -3.02 16.97
C GLU A 219 -10.68 -2.52 18.35
N SER A 220 -11.63 -2.28 19.26
CA SER A 220 -11.34 -1.89 20.62
C SER A 220 -10.69 -3.02 21.44
N GLU A 221 -11.12 -4.27 21.24
CA GLU A 221 -10.50 -5.45 21.85
C GLU A 221 -9.06 -5.65 21.34
N PHE A 222 -8.84 -5.39 20.06
CA PHE A 222 -7.54 -5.58 19.42
C PHE A 222 -6.54 -4.49 19.79
N PHE A 223 -6.93 -3.21 19.73
CA PHE A 223 -6.03 -2.06 19.88
C PHE A 223 -6.19 -1.31 21.20
N GLY A 224 -7.20 -1.59 21.99
CA GLY A 224 -7.59 -0.78 23.13
C GLY A 224 -8.32 0.50 22.70
N SER A 225 -7.91 1.66 23.22
CA SER A 225 -8.56 2.91 22.87
C SER A 225 -8.08 3.51 21.54
N PRO A 226 -8.89 4.34 20.85
CA PRO A 226 -8.44 5.11 19.70
C PRO A 226 -7.19 5.97 19.97
N ARG A 227 -7.03 6.46 21.21
CA ARG A 227 -5.83 7.19 21.64
C ARG A 227 -4.59 6.30 21.64
N THR A 228 -4.69 5.10 22.20
CA THR A 228 -3.60 4.11 22.25
C THR A 228 -3.17 3.73 20.83
N PHE A 229 -4.14 3.39 19.97
CA PHE A 229 -3.89 3.10 18.56
C PHE A 229 -3.11 4.21 17.86
N ARG A 230 -3.57 5.47 17.98
CA ARG A 230 -2.90 6.61 17.33
C ARG A 230 -1.48 6.82 17.83
N LYS A 231 -1.27 6.74 19.14
CA LYS A 231 0.03 7.01 19.78
C LYS A 231 1.04 5.91 19.49
N ASP A 232 0.65 4.66 19.66
CA ASP A 232 1.58 3.53 19.73
C ASP A 232 1.81 2.88 18.35
N LEU A 233 0.84 2.98 17.43
CA LEU A 233 0.90 2.33 16.13
C LEU A 233 0.86 3.33 14.96
N LEU A 234 -0.22 4.09 14.82
CA LEU A 234 -0.42 4.95 13.65
C LEU A 234 0.71 5.98 13.48
N LYS A 235 1.11 6.65 14.56
CA LYS A 235 2.23 7.61 14.54
C LYS A 235 3.53 6.97 14.05
N GLY A 236 3.73 5.68 14.37
CA GLY A 236 4.90 4.93 13.93
C GLY A 236 4.86 4.62 12.44
N LEU A 237 3.70 4.16 11.93
CA LEU A 237 3.51 3.87 10.51
C LEU A 237 3.61 5.14 9.65
N ARG A 238 2.97 6.23 10.07
CA ARG A 238 2.97 7.51 9.36
C ARG A 238 4.34 8.20 9.23
N LYS A 239 5.38 7.68 9.87
CA LYS A 239 6.76 8.10 9.56
C LYS A 239 7.25 7.62 8.19
N LYS A 240 6.54 6.69 7.57
CA LYS A 240 6.79 6.18 6.22
C LYS A 240 5.93 6.88 5.15
N MET A 241 4.98 7.70 5.55
CA MET A 241 4.20 8.52 4.63
C MET A 241 5.11 9.60 4.02
N LEU A 242 5.03 9.80 2.70
CA LEU A 242 5.69 10.90 1.99
C LEU A 242 5.09 12.24 2.38
#